data_1323483fceb726206f4c884b270b9ac3
#
_entry.id   1323483fceb726206f4c884b270b9ac3
#
_cell.length_a   1.000
_cell.length_b   1.000
_cell.length_c   1.000
_cell.angle_alpha   90.00
_cell.angle_beta   90.00
_cell.angle_gamma   90.00
#
_symmetry.space_group_name_H-M   'P 1'
#
loop_
_entity.id
_entity.type
_entity.pdbx_description
1 polymer ?
#
loop_
_entity_poly.entity_id
_entity_poly.type
_entity_poly.pdbx_seq_one_letter_code
_entity_poly.pdbx_strand_id
1 'polypeptide(L)'
;MITVIGEALIDEVLSDTAPRRSHPGGSPLNVAVGVARLGRPVQFIGRYGNDAYGVLIAQHLKHNSVLAALPADDRPTSVATAT
;
A
#
# COMPACT_ATOMS: atom_id res chain seq x y z
N MET A 1 19.65 -3.36 -4.58
CA MET A 1 18.22 -3.06 -4.37
C MET A 1 17.66 -3.94 -3.27
N ILE A 2 16.88 -3.37 -2.38
CA ILE A 2 16.21 -4.13 -1.32
C ILE A 2 14.83 -4.54 -1.84
N THR A 3 14.48 -5.81 -1.64
CA THR A 3 13.17 -6.34 -2.01
C THR A 3 12.37 -6.65 -0.75
N VAL A 4 11.19 -6.06 -0.65
CA VAL A 4 10.24 -6.33 0.42
C VAL A 4 9.07 -7.11 -0.16
N ILE A 5 8.77 -8.27 0.42
CA ILE A 5 7.69 -9.15 -0.04
C ILE A 5 6.64 -9.22 1.06
N GLY A 6 5.39 -8.99 0.70
CA GLY A 6 4.32 -9.14 1.65
C GLY A 6 3.04 -8.48 1.27
N GLU A 7 2.19 -8.26 2.27
CA GLU A 7 0.84 -7.77 2.06
C GLU A 7 0.79 -6.25 1.90
N ALA A 8 -0.02 -5.81 0.93
CA ALA A 8 -0.46 -4.43 0.81
C ALA A 8 -1.97 -4.39 1.02
N LEU A 9 -2.44 -3.40 1.76
CA LEU A 9 -3.86 -3.25 2.03
C LEU A 9 -4.23 -1.77 2.22
N ILE A 10 -5.51 -1.51 2.27
CA ILE A 10 -6.04 -0.22 2.67
C ILE A 10 -6.53 -0.33 4.11
N ASP A 11 -5.99 0.51 4.99
CA ASP A 11 -6.52 0.70 6.33
C ASP A 11 -7.67 1.70 6.28
N GLU A 12 -8.85 1.24 6.67
CA GLU A 12 -10.06 2.06 6.67
C GLU A 12 -10.49 2.35 8.10
N VAL A 13 -10.52 3.62 8.47
CA VAL A 13 -10.93 4.04 9.80
C VAL A 13 -12.33 4.64 9.72
N LEU A 14 -13.25 4.05 10.50
CA LEU A 14 -14.64 4.50 10.60
C LEU A 14 -14.86 5.19 11.93
N SER A 15 -15.60 6.28 11.92
CA SER A 15 -15.94 7.05 13.12
C SER A 15 -17.35 7.60 13.00
N ASP A 16 -18.08 7.66 14.11
CA ASP A 16 -19.41 8.25 14.15
C ASP A 16 -19.38 9.77 13.97
N THR A 17 -18.24 10.39 14.21
CA THR A 17 -18.13 11.85 14.24
C THR A 17 -17.23 12.42 13.16
N ALA A 18 -16.56 11.57 12.38
CA ALA A 18 -15.63 12.00 11.35
C ALA A 18 -15.88 11.23 10.05
N PRO A 19 -15.53 11.80 8.89
CA PRO A 19 -15.63 11.06 7.64
C PRO A 19 -14.71 9.84 7.62
N ARG A 20 -15.09 8.86 6.83
CA ARG A 20 -14.29 7.66 6.59
C ARG A 20 -12.92 8.06 6.04
N ARG A 21 -11.88 7.43 6.58
CA ARG A 21 -10.51 7.63 6.11
C ARG A 21 -9.96 6.31 5.58
N SER A 22 -9.26 6.39 4.46
CA SER A 22 -8.65 5.22 3.82
C SER A 22 -7.19 5.53 3.53
N HIS A 23 -6.29 4.68 4.03
CA HIS A 23 -4.85 4.87 3.87
C HIS A 23 -4.19 3.56 3.41
N PRO A 24 -3.23 3.63 2.48
CA PRO A 24 -2.38 2.47 2.21
C PRO A 24 -1.66 2.01 3.46
N GLY A 25 -1.64 0.70 3.69
CA GLY A 25 -1.06 0.13 4.90
C GLY A 25 -0.59 -1.30 4.71
N GLY A 26 -0.34 -1.95 5.83
CA GLY A 26 0.30 -3.26 5.90
C GLY A 26 1.75 -3.12 6.29
N SER A 27 2.21 -3.97 7.23
CA SER A 27 3.58 -3.88 7.74
C SER A 27 4.64 -3.98 6.64
N PRO A 28 4.55 -4.91 5.66
CA PRO A 28 5.55 -4.98 4.61
C PRO A 28 5.59 -3.72 3.74
N LEU A 29 4.43 -3.16 3.39
CA LEU A 29 4.38 -1.93 2.60
C LEU A 29 5.01 -0.76 3.37
N ASN A 30 4.72 -0.65 4.66
CA ASN A 30 5.28 0.41 5.51
C ASN A 30 6.79 0.27 5.65
N VAL A 31 7.31 -0.96 5.73
CA VAL A 31 8.77 -1.21 5.73
C VAL A 31 9.40 -0.73 4.43
N ALA A 32 8.80 -1.07 3.28
CA ALA A 32 9.32 -0.66 1.98
C ALA A 32 9.38 0.87 1.87
N VAL A 33 8.32 1.56 2.26
CA VAL A 33 8.27 3.03 2.25
C VAL A 33 9.32 3.62 3.19
N GLY A 34 9.47 3.07 4.39
CA GLY A 34 10.46 3.53 5.36
C GLY A 34 11.89 3.39 4.84
N VAL A 35 12.22 2.26 4.22
CA VAL A 35 13.54 2.03 3.64
C VAL A 35 13.80 3.01 2.47
N ALA A 36 12.80 3.22 1.61
CA ALA A 36 12.93 4.16 0.50
C ALA A 36 13.18 5.60 0.99
N ARG A 37 12.53 6.00 2.07
CA ARG A 37 12.72 7.33 2.68
C ARG A 37 14.13 7.53 3.25
N LEU A 38 14.84 6.44 3.54
CA LEU A 38 16.25 6.47 3.93
C LEU A 38 17.19 6.57 2.72
N GLY A 39 16.65 6.72 1.52
CA GLY A 39 17.45 6.88 0.30
C GLY A 39 17.92 5.58 -0.33
N ARG A 40 17.36 4.44 0.07
CA ARG A 40 17.74 3.13 -0.49
C ARG A 40 16.80 2.74 -1.64
N PRO A 41 17.33 2.19 -2.75
CA PRO A 41 16.48 1.62 -3.79
C PRO A 41 15.70 0.42 -3.26
N VAL A 42 14.38 0.43 -3.44
CA VAL A 42 13.48 -0.59 -2.91
C VAL A 42 12.47 -1.01 -3.98
N GLN A 43 12.25 -2.32 -4.09
CA GLN A 43 11.06 -2.82 -4.78
C GLN A 43 10.16 -3.55 -3.80
N PHE A 44 8.87 -3.45 -4.03
CA PHE A 44 7.84 -4.11 -3.22
C PHE A 44 7.14 -5.16 -4.06
N ILE A 45 7.11 -6.40 -3.56
CA ILE A 45 6.37 -7.51 -4.17
C ILE A 45 5.16 -7.79 -3.28
N GLY A 46 4.03 -7.25 -3.67
CA GLY A 46 2.75 -7.45 -3.01
C GLY A 46 1.64 -7.17 -3.99
N ARG A 47 0.49 -7.81 -3.80
CA ARG A 47 -0.61 -7.65 -4.73
C ARG A 47 -1.56 -6.54 -4.31
N TYR A 48 -2.18 -5.91 -5.28
CA TYR A 48 -3.32 -5.01 -5.11
C TYR A 48 -4.24 -5.13 -6.32
N GLY A 49 -5.51 -4.79 -6.13
CA GLY A 49 -6.51 -4.94 -7.17
C GLY A 49 -6.52 -3.79 -8.16
N ASN A 50 -7.19 -4.03 -9.29
CA ASN A 50 -7.44 -3.02 -10.30
C ASN A 50 -8.74 -2.26 -9.94
N ASP A 51 -8.69 -1.55 -8.82
CA ASP A 51 -9.81 -0.79 -8.26
C ASP A 51 -9.31 0.54 -7.68
N ALA A 52 -10.20 1.34 -7.16
CA ALA A 52 -9.86 2.65 -6.60
C ALA A 52 -8.86 2.53 -5.45
N TYR A 53 -8.99 1.52 -4.60
CA TYR A 53 -8.05 1.28 -3.50
C TYR A 53 -6.68 0.83 -4.01
N GLY A 54 -6.65 0.02 -5.07
CA GLY A 54 -5.40 -0.37 -5.72
C GLY A 54 -4.66 0.83 -6.30
N VAL A 55 -5.39 1.79 -6.87
CA VAL A 55 -4.81 3.04 -7.35
C VAL A 55 -4.15 3.81 -6.21
N LEU A 56 -4.78 3.88 -5.03
CA LEU A 56 -4.19 4.53 -3.87
C LEU A 56 -2.87 3.87 -3.46
N ILE A 57 -2.81 2.54 -3.45
CA ILE A 57 -1.58 1.81 -3.15
C ILE A 57 -0.51 2.10 -4.19
N ALA A 58 -0.84 2.01 -5.47
CA ALA A 58 0.12 2.25 -6.55
C ALA A 58 0.69 3.67 -6.49
N GLN A 59 -0.16 4.66 -6.26
CA GLN A 59 0.26 6.05 -6.13
C GLN A 59 1.14 6.27 -4.90
N HIS A 60 0.82 5.62 -3.78
CA HIS A 60 1.60 5.71 -2.55
C HIS A 60 3.01 5.14 -2.74
N LEU A 61 3.12 3.98 -3.39
CA LEU A 61 4.42 3.39 -3.72
C LEU A 61 5.22 4.33 -4.63
N LYS A 62 4.61 4.80 -5.70
CA LYS A 62 5.27 5.69 -6.66
C LYS A 62 5.70 7.00 -6.00
N HIS A 63 4.83 7.59 -5.18
CA HIS A 63 5.13 8.85 -4.49
C HIS A 63 6.33 8.72 -3.54
N ASN A 64 6.51 7.54 -2.96
CA ASN A 64 7.62 7.27 -2.04
C ASN A 64 8.82 6.60 -2.74
N SER A 65 8.86 6.59 -4.05
CA SER A 65 9.96 6.03 -4.85
C SER A 65 10.20 4.54 -4.62
N VAL A 66 9.13 3.80 -4.34
CA VAL A 66 9.16 2.35 -4.24
C VAL A 66 8.70 1.75 -5.56
N LEU A 67 9.50 0.84 -6.12
CA LEU A 67 9.14 0.14 -7.34
C LEU A 67 8.12 -0.96 -7.04
N ALA A 68 6.95 -0.90 -7.66
CA ALA A 68 5.96 -1.96 -7.57
C ALA A 68 6.32 -3.05 -8.58
N ALA A 69 6.62 -4.26 -8.09
CA ALA A 69 7.08 -5.35 -8.94
C ALA A 69 5.95 -6.07 -9.66
N LEU A 70 4.71 -6.00 -9.14
CA LEU A 70 3.55 -6.66 -9.71
C LEU A 70 2.56 -5.63 -10.27
N PRO A 71 1.93 -5.92 -11.42
CA PRO A 71 0.82 -5.10 -11.88
C PRO A 71 -0.42 -5.34 -11.03
N ALA A 72 -1.38 -4.42 -11.10
CA ALA A 72 -2.70 -4.63 -10.49
C ALA A 72 -3.38 -5.85 -11.12
N ASP A 73 -4.11 -6.61 -10.30
CA ASP A 73 -4.87 -7.78 -10.75
C ASP A 73 -6.38 -7.54 -10.64
N ASP A 74 -7.19 -8.53 -11.03
CA ASP A 74 -8.66 -8.41 -11.07
C ASP A 74 -9.36 -8.81 -9.78
N ARG A 75 -8.62 -9.18 -8.73
CA ARG A 75 -9.21 -9.42 -7.43
C ARG A 75 -9.26 -8.13 -6.63
N PRO A 76 -10.25 -7.95 -5.74
CA PRO A 76 -10.33 -6.74 -4.93
C PRO A 76 -9.07 -6.52 -4.10
N THR A 77 -8.73 -5.24 -3.88
CA THR A 77 -7.69 -4.86 -2.94
C THR A 77 -8.11 -5.23 -1.53
N SER A 78 -7.18 -5.75 -0.74
CA SER A 78 -7.43 -6.09 0.66
C SER A 78 -7.70 -4.84 1.48
N VAL A 79 -8.67 -4.93 2.39
CA VAL A 79 -9.07 -3.82 3.27
C VAL A 79 -9.09 -4.31 4.71
N ALA A 80 -8.47 -3.55 5.60
CA ALA A 80 -8.58 -3.74 7.03
C ALA A 80 -9.39 -2.57 7.60
N THR A 81 -10.47 -2.87 8.30
CA THR A 81 -11.37 -1.85 8.83
C THR A 81 -11.24 -1.78 10.35
N ALA A 82 -11.10 -0.55 10.85
CA ALA A 82 -11.08 -0.26 12.28
C ALA A 82 -12.16 0.76 12.63
N THR A 83 -12.75 0.61 13.80
CA THR A 83 -13.78 1.52 14.32
C THR A 83 -13.35 2.16 15.63
#